data_2468ed1b364d29338a761e921d61bbdf
#
_entry.id   2468ed1b364d29338a761e921d61bbdf
#
_cell.length_a   1.000
_cell.length_b   1.000
_cell.length_c   1.000
_cell.angle_alpha   90.00
_cell.angle_beta   90.00
_cell.angle_gamma   90.00
#
_symmetry.space_group_name_H-M   'P 1'
#
loop_
_entity.id
_entity.type
_entity.pdbx_description
1 polymer ?
#
loop_
_entity_poly.entity_id
_entity_poly.type
_entity_poly.pdbx_seq_one_letter_code
_entity_poly.pdbx_strand_id
1 'polypeptide(L)'
;MALRASSLSPDDLMAAPVLTRRLLSRSILLIIFLLTALGAVSAKSNKMVTSWLNPKYRGQIFHKILVIGVAQNLEVRADFEDEMANKIARPGIETIPGNQILLRPDPNAKPDLDYLRGQIRDNHIDAVVVSRLLKADKKVISIPSSTYIAPFPYYYSFYGYLGAVYPVMYDPGYQREDTTVSVETNVYATSKPDGDLVWTGVSDSFNPKSVKKVADGLVKVVPKQMEKDGLLPKNSSSN
;
A
#
# COMPACT_ATOMS: atom_id res chain seq x y z
N MET A 1 16.10 -0.10 78.12
CA MET A 1 17.14 0.08 77.08
C MET A 1 16.49 0.68 75.85
N ALA A 2 16.58 1.99 75.66
CA ALA A 2 15.80 2.74 74.69
C ALA A 2 16.67 2.98 73.46
N LEU A 3 16.22 2.51 72.30
CA LEU A 3 16.83 2.77 70.99
C LEU A 3 16.31 4.12 70.46
N ARG A 4 17.23 5.04 70.31
CA ARG A 4 17.04 6.40 69.82
C ARG A 4 16.95 6.37 68.28
N ALA A 5 15.80 6.66 67.72
CA ALA A 5 15.65 6.88 66.27
C ALA A 5 16.20 8.26 65.93
N SER A 6 17.25 8.31 65.09
CA SER A 6 17.80 9.53 64.50
C SER A 6 16.95 9.90 63.27
N SER A 7 16.26 11.04 63.36
CA SER A 7 15.56 11.67 62.26
C SER A 7 16.58 12.27 61.26
N LEU A 8 16.57 11.81 60.03
CA LEU A 8 17.26 12.44 58.93
C LEU A 8 16.53 13.74 58.54
N SER A 9 17.29 14.82 58.44
CA SER A 9 16.81 16.16 58.06
C SER A 9 16.42 16.20 56.57
N PRO A 10 15.39 16.99 56.21
CA PRO A 10 14.99 17.16 54.79
C PRO A 10 16.06 17.77 53.90
N ASP A 11 17.10 18.35 54.44
CA ASP A 11 18.18 19.04 53.67
C ASP A 11 19.21 18.11 53.07
N ASP A 12 19.30 16.83 53.48
CA ASP A 12 20.24 15.86 52.94
C ASP A 12 19.83 15.26 51.55
N LEU A 13 18.64 15.60 51.06
CA LEU A 13 18.16 15.10 49.77
C LEU A 13 18.51 15.99 48.58
N MET A 14 19.21 17.13 48.77
CA MET A 14 19.48 18.11 47.70
C MET A 14 20.89 18.06 47.13
N ALA A 15 21.73 17.13 47.52
CA ALA A 15 23.15 17.08 47.09
C ALA A 15 23.42 15.86 46.18
N ALA A 16 22.64 15.66 45.13
CA ALA A 16 23.05 14.78 44.05
C ALA A 16 23.88 15.60 43.05
N PRO A 17 25.13 15.16 42.70
CA PRO A 17 26.03 15.97 41.86
C PRO A 17 25.41 16.14 40.47
N VAL A 18 25.45 17.37 39.95
CA VAL A 18 24.93 17.82 38.65
C VAL A 18 25.44 16.97 37.48
N LEU A 19 26.54 16.24 37.67
CA LEU A 19 27.14 15.33 36.68
C LEU A 19 26.23 14.09 36.38
N THR A 20 25.55 13.54 37.37
CA THR A 20 24.69 12.36 37.18
C THR A 20 23.42 12.70 36.44
N ARG A 21 22.88 13.91 36.57
CA ARG A 21 21.69 14.36 35.81
C ARG A 21 21.98 14.53 34.32
N ARG A 22 23.19 14.97 33.96
CA ARG A 22 23.58 15.13 32.52
C ARG A 22 23.84 13.81 31.84
N LEU A 23 24.32 12.80 32.54
CA LEU A 23 24.53 11.45 31.98
C LEU A 23 23.20 10.70 31.77
N LEU A 24 22.26 10.79 32.72
CA LEU A 24 20.92 10.19 32.59
C LEU A 24 20.13 10.82 31.44
N SER A 25 20.20 12.15 31.25
CA SER A 25 19.48 12.82 30.16
C SER A 25 20.03 12.45 28.77
N ARG A 26 21.35 12.24 28.65
CA ARG A 26 21.98 11.79 27.38
C ARG A 26 21.67 10.34 27.05
N SER A 27 21.60 9.48 28.05
CA SER A 27 21.22 8.07 27.87
C SER A 27 19.76 7.92 27.47
N ILE A 28 18.85 8.71 28.04
CA ILE A 28 17.42 8.72 27.68
C ILE A 28 17.23 9.25 26.25
N LEU A 29 17.95 10.30 25.85
CA LEU A 29 17.93 10.83 24.47
C LEU A 29 18.45 9.81 23.44
N LEU A 30 19.50 9.05 23.78
CA LEU A 30 20.04 7.98 22.93
C LEU A 30 19.07 6.82 22.80
N ILE A 31 18.37 6.43 23.85
CA ILE A 31 17.35 5.38 23.82
C ILE A 31 16.12 5.81 22.99
N ILE A 32 15.69 7.07 23.12
CA ILE A 32 14.59 7.62 22.29
C ILE A 32 15.02 7.68 20.82
N PHE A 33 16.25 8.06 20.51
CA PHE A 33 16.75 8.07 19.14
C PHE A 33 16.90 6.66 18.56
N LEU A 34 17.28 5.67 19.37
CA LEU A 34 17.35 4.26 18.94
C LEU A 34 15.95 3.64 18.71
N LEU A 35 14.93 4.03 19.50
CA LEU A 35 13.54 3.59 19.29
C LEU A 35 12.90 4.19 18.03
N THR A 36 13.30 5.42 17.63
CA THR A 36 12.81 6.03 16.38
C THR A 36 13.47 5.45 15.14
N ALA A 37 14.63 4.80 15.28
CA ALA A 37 15.33 4.12 14.19
C ALA A 37 14.77 2.71 13.88
N LEU A 38 13.86 2.15 14.69
CA LEU A 38 13.02 1.00 14.29
C LEU A 38 11.94 1.49 13.31
N GLY A 39 12.43 2.17 12.28
CA GLY A 39 11.67 2.77 11.22
C GLY A 39 10.88 1.73 10.45
N ALA A 40 9.71 2.10 10.15
CA ALA A 40 8.77 1.58 9.19
C ALA A 40 9.42 0.62 8.18
N VAL A 41 9.30 -0.67 8.43
CA VAL A 41 9.29 -1.65 7.35
C VAL A 41 8.07 -1.32 6.51
N SER A 42 8.26 -0.41 5.56
CA SER A 42 7.26 -0.07 4.56
C SER A 42 7.01 -1.34 3.77
N ALA A 43 5.99 -2.07 4.13
CA ALA A 43 5.50 -3.16 3.32
C ALA A 43 5.24 -2.57 1.93
N LYS A 44 6.03 -2.97 0.93
CA LYS A 44 5.83 -2.63 -0.49
C LYS A 44 4.54 -3.29 -0.93
N SER A 45 3.41 -2.67 -0.61
CA SER A 45 2.11 -3.29 -0.84
C SER A 45 1.66 -3.15 -2.30
N ASN A 46 1.96 -2.05 -2.98
CA ASN A 46 1.52 -1.80 -4.34
C ASN A 46 2.63 -1.18 -5.19
N LYS A 47 2.76 -1.66 -6.43
CA LYS A 47 3.78 -1.20 -7.38
C LYS A 47 3.21 -1.15 -8.80
N MET A 48 3.49 -0.08 -9.53
CA MET A 48 3.31 -0.08 -11.00
C MET A 48 4.32 -1.02 -11.63
N VAL A 49 3.83 -1.92 -12.47
CA VAL A 49 4.65 -2.90 -13.23
C VAL A 49 5.01 -2.34 -14.57
N THR A 50 4.01 -1.80 -15.28
CA THR A 50 4.15 -1.19 -16.59
C THR A 50 3.12 -0.09 -16.78
N SER A 51 3.44 0.87 -17.66
CA SER A 51 2.49 1.85 -18.16
C SER A 51 2.86 2.26 -19.59
N TRP A 52 1.87 2.73 -20.34
CA TRP A 52 2.04 3.23 -21.69
C TRP A 52 1.07 4.39 -21.92
N LEU A 53 1.59 5.48 -22.50
CA LEU A 53 0.82 6.63 -22.94
C LEU A 53 0.81 6.67 -24.48
N ASN A 54 -0.37 6.78 -25.06
CA ASN A 54 -0.53 6.94 -26.50
C ASN A 54 0.11 8.27 -26.94
N PRO A 55 1.10 8.25 -27.85
CA PRO A 55 1.80 9.45 -28.29
C PRO A 55 0.89 10.56 -28.83
N LYS A 56 -0.26 10.19 -29.41
CA LYS A 56 -1.27 11.15 -29.92
C LYS A 56 -1.87 12.06 -28.85
N TYR A 57 -1.89 11.57 -27.60
CA TYR A 57 -2.51 12.27 -26.46
C TYR A 57 -1.49 12.92 -25.54
N ARG A 58 -0.22 12.92 -25.91
CA ARG A 58 0.83 13.56 -25.12
C ARG A 58 0.59 15.06 -25.04
N GLY A 59 0.45 15.57 -23.83
CA GLY A 59 0.17 17.00 -23.55
C GLY A 59 -1.29 17.39 -23.74
N GLN A 60 -2.19 16.47 -24.07
CA GLN A 60 -3.62 16.74 -24.07
C GLN A 60 -4.14 16.79 -22.62
N ILE A 61 -4.93 17.78 -22.32
CA ILE A 61 -5.61 17.93 -21.01
C ILE A 61 -7.05 17.46 -21.19
N PHE A 62 -7.49 16.58 -20.32
CA PHE A 62 -8.90 16.21 -20.16
C PHE A 62 -9.50 17.03 -19.04
N HIS A 63 -10.71 17.55 -19.25
CA HIS A 63 -11.34 18.47 -18.34
C HIS A 63 -12.39 17.83 -17.44
N LYS A 64 -13.00 16.73 -17.91
CA LYS A 64 -14.04 16.03 -17.16
C LYS A 64 -13.89 14.53 -17.28
N ILE A 65 -13.45 13.90 -16.21
CA ILE A 65 -13.04 12.49 -16.18
C ILE A 65 -14.02 11.68 -15.35
N LEU A 66 -14.59 10.63 -15.94
CA LEU A 66 -15.38 9.62 -15.25
C LEU A 66 -14.45 8.50 -14.72
N VAL A 67 -14.62 8.09 -13.47
CA VAL A 67 -13.84 7.02 -12.85
C VAL A 67 -14.74 5.82 -12.59
N ILE A 68 -14.36 4.66 -13.14
CA ILE A 68 -15.12 3.41 -13.04
C ILE A 68 -14.24 2.32 -12.43
N GLY A 69 -14.72 1.70 -11.35
CA GLY A 69 -14.17 0.48 -10.77
C GLY A 69 -14.99 -0.74 -11.20
N VAL A 70 -14.34 -1.78 -11.71
CA VAL A 70 -14.99 -3.06 -12.00
C VAL A 70 -14.72 -4.02 -10.85
N ALA A 71 -15.66 -4.08 -9.89
CA ALA A 71 -15.58 -4.94 -8.72
C ALA A 71 -16.98 -5.47 -8.34
N GLN A 72 -17.03 -6.69 -7.80
CA GLN A 72 -18.28 -7.28 -7.33
C GLN A 72 -18.79 -6.65 -6.03
N ASN A 73 -17.89 -6.30 -5.13
CA ASN A 73 -18.24 -5.62 -3.89
C ASN A 73 -18.54 -4.14 -4.18
N LEU A 74 -19.80 -3.75 -4.05
CA LEU A 74 -20.29 -2.41 -4.40
C LEU A 74 -19.74 -1.33 -3.46
N GLU A 75 -19.53 -1.63 -2.18
CA GLU A 75 -18.96 -0.69 -1.20
C GLU A 75 -17.50 -0.39 -1.54
N VAL A 76 -16.68 -1.45 -1.74
CA VAL A 76 -15.27 -1.29 -2.13
C VAL A 76 -15.16 -0.57 -3.48
N ARG A 77 -16.10 -0.81 -4.41
CA ARG A 77 -16.14 -0.12 -5.69
C ARG A 77 -16.41 1.38 -5.50
N ALA A 78 -17.43 1.74 -4.72
CA ALA A 78 -17.78 3.12 -4.47
C ALA A 78 -16.64 3.88 -3.77
N ASP A 79 -16.08 3.32 -2.70
CA ASP A 79 -14.90 3.87 -2.01
C ASP A 79 -13.73 4.11 -2.98
N PHE A 80 -13.44 3.13 -3.84
CA PHE A 80 -12.38 3.23 -4.83
C PHE A 80 -12.63 4.34 -5.85
N GLU A 81 -13.86 4.41 -6.41
CA GLU A 81 -14.25 5.41 -7.40
C GLU A 81 -14.15 6.83 -6.82
N ASP A 82 -14.64 7.02 -5.58
CA ASP A 82 -14.58 8.32 -4.87
C ASP A 82 -13.14 8.74 -4.57
N GLU A 83 -12.33 7.83 -3.99
CA GLU A 83 -10.95 8.13 -3.65
C GLU A 83 -10.09 8.37 -4.91
N MET A 84 -10.27 7.57 -5.97
CA MET A 84 -9.53 7.72 -7.22
C MET A 84 -9.91 9.03 -7.93
N ALA A 85 -11.21 9.37 -7.98
CA ALA A 85 -11.68 10.64 -8.51
C ALA A 85 -11.03 11.82 -7.78
N ASN A 86 -11.06 11.82 -6.45
CA ASN A 86 -10.39 12.84 -5.63
C ASN A 86 -8.88 12.94 -5.88
N LYS A 87 -8.21 11.82 -6.16
CA LYS A 87 -6.76 11.80 -6.44
C LYS A 87 -6.41 12.23 -7.85
N ILE A 88 -7.31 12.09 -8.80
CA ILE A 88 -7.13 12.57 -10.18
C ILE A 88 -7.52 14.04 -10.32
N ALA A 89 -8.50 14.54 -9.55
CA ALA A 89 -8.94 15.93 -9.58
C ALA A 89 -7.77 16.90 -9.41
N ARG A 90 -7.74 17.93 -10.27
CA ARG A 90 -6.72 19.00 -10.33
C ARG A 90 -7.41 20.32 -10.69
N PRO A 91 -6.78 21.48 -10.50
CA PRO A 91 -7.27 22.72 -11.09
C PRO A 91 -7.49 22.55 -12.61
N GLY A 92 -8.73 22.76 -13.06
CA GLY A 92 -9.13 22.58 -14.47
C GLY A 92 -9.47 21.14 -14.88
N ILE A 93 -9.42 20.17 -13.96
CA ILE A 93 -9.84 18.77 -14.17
C ILE A 93 -10.94 18.42 -13.14
N GLU A 94 -12.17 18.34 -13.60
CA GLU A 94 -13.30 17.83 -12.85
C GLU A 94 -13.33 16.29 -12.95
N THR A 95 -13.73 15.63 -11.88
CA THR A 95 -13.84 14.16 -11.86
C THR A 95 -15.19 13.74 -11.32
N ILE A 96 -15.78 12.70 -11.91
CA ILE A 96 -17.05 12.11 -11.50
C ILE A 96 -16.80 10.65 -11.13
N PRO A 97 -17.07 10.23 -9.89
CA PRO A 97 -17.08 8.82 -9.54
C PRO A 97 -18.24 8.08 -10.24
N GLY A 98 -17.99 6.88 -10.72
CA GLY A 98 -18.99 6.09 -11.44
C GLY A 98 -20.23 5.74 -10.60
N ASN A 99 -20.07 5.60 -9.29
CA ASN A 99 -21.15 5.33 -8.36
C ASN A 99 -22.22 6.44 -8.30
N GLN A 100 -21.88 7.67 -8.72
CA GLN A 100 -22.81 8.79 -8.71
C GLN A 100 -23.73 8.80 -9.94
N ILE A 101 -23.26 8.31 -11.09
CA ILE A 101 -24.03 8.39 -12.35
C ILE A 101 -24.34 7.03 -12.98
N LEU A 102 -23.64 5.98 -12.59
CA LEU A 102 -23.85 4.62 -13.08
C LEU A 102 -24.62 3.79 -12.06
N LEU A 103 -25.93 3.91 -12.08
CA LEU A 103 -26.81 3.08 -11.27
C LEU A 103 -26.68 1.62 -11.75
N ARG A 104 -26.24 0.72 -10.88
CA ARG A 104 -26.18 -0.71 -11.14
C ARG A 104 -27.08 -1.43 -10.17
N PRO A 105 -28.27 -1.82 -10.58
CA PRO A 105 -29.17 -2.60 -9.73
C PRO A 105 -28.64 -4.02 -9.48
N ASP A 106 -27.88 -4.60 -10.43
CA ASP A 106 -27.32 -5.94 -10.33
C ASP A 106 -25.83 -5.94 -10.74
N PRO A 107 -24.90 -6.30 -9.84
CA PRO A 107 -23.48 -6.37 -10.16
C PRO A 107 -23.14 -7.48 -11.19
N ASN A 108 -24.03 -8.44 -11.44
CA ASN A 108 -23.88 -9.50 -12.44
C ASN A 108 -24.54 -9.17 -13.78
N ALA A 109 -25.32 -8.09 -13.85
CA ALA A 109 -25.93 -7.65 -15.08
C ALA A 109 -24.87 -7.11 -16.05
N LYS A 110 -25.06 -7.38 -17.35
CA LYS A 110 -24.25 -6.72 -18.37
C LYS A 110 -24.43 -5.22 -18.30
N PRO A 111 -23.36 -4.42 -18.48
CA PRO A 111 -23.49 -2.97 -18.51
C PRO A 111 -24.40 -2.54 -19.66
N ASP A 112 -25.34 -1.67 -19.37
CA ASP A 112 -26.12 -0.98 -20.40
C ASP A 112 -25.23 0.07 -21.07
N LEU A 113 -24.70 -0.28 -22.25
CA LEU A 113 -23.76 0.57 -22.97
C LEU A 113 -24.45 1.84 -23.53
N ASP A 114 -25.74 1.78 -23.86
CA ASP A 114 -26.45 2.93 -24.37
C ASP A 114 -26.75 3.92 -23.26
N TYR A 115 -27.10 3.43 -22.07
CA TYR A 115 -27.19 4.25 -20.87
C TYR A 115 -25.84 4.91 -20.56
N LEU A 116 -24.74 4.15 -20.59
CA LEU A 116 -23.40 4.69 -20.34
C LEU A 116 -23.01 5.78 -21.38
N ARG A 117 -23.28 5.55 -22.67
CA ARG A 117 -23.06 6.55 -23.72
C ARG A 117 -23.89 7.83 -23.48
N GLY A 118 -25.14 7.65 -23.03
CA GLY A 118 -25.99 8.76 -22.62
C GLY A 118 -25.37 9.56 -21.49
N GLN A 119 -24.94 8.89 -20.40
CA GLN A 119 -24.29 9.56 -19.26
C GLN A 119 -23.02 10.29 -19.64
N ILE A 120 -22.17 9.70 -20.50
CA ILE A 120 -20.94 10.34 -20.99
C ILE A 120 -21.26 11.64 -21.75
N ARG A 121 -22.22 11.58 -22.67
CA ARG A 121 -22.63 12.72 -23.47
C ARG A 121 -23.28 13.82 -22.62
N ASP A 122 -24.27 13.45 -21.81
CA ASP A 122 -25.11 14.40 -21.07
C ASP A 122 -24.33 15.11 -19.96
N ASN A 123 -23.28 14.47 -19.42
CA ASN A 123 -22.36 15.04 -18.45
C ASN A 123 -21.11 15.67 -19.10
N HIS A 124 -20.99 15.70 -20.43
CA HIS A 124 -19.83 16.23 -21.16
C HIS A 124 -18.49 15.62 -20.71
N ILE A 125 -18.46 14.30 -20.47
CA ILE A 125 -17.27 13.57 -20.06
C ILE A 125 -16.36 13.40 -21.26
N ASP A 126 -15.11 13.84 -21.15
CA ASP A 126 -14.11 13.79 -22.23
C ASP A 126 -13.08 12.66 -22.07
N ALA A 127 -12.99 12.07 -20.86
CA ALA A 127 -12.23 10.84 -20.65
C ALA A 127 -12.87 9.92 -19.61
N VAL A 128 -12.57 8.63 -19.70
CA VAL A 128 -13.00 7.60 -18.74
C VAL A 128 -11.80 6.82 -18.24
N VAL A 129 -11.64 6.73 -16.93
CA VAL A 129 -10.68 5.87 -16.25
C VAL A 129 -11.40 4.59 -15.81
N VAL A 130 -10.91 3.43 -16.24
CA VAL A 130 -11.48 2.12 -15.88
C VAL A 130 -10.42 1.27 -15.21
N SER A 131 -10.69 0.77 -14.01
CA SER A 131 -9.80 -0.18 -13.32
C SER A 131 -10.50 -1.51 -13.10
N ARG A 132 -9.80 -2.62 -13.42
CA ARG A 132 -10.30 -3.97 -13.23
C ARG A 132 -9.23 -4.92 -12.72
N LEU A 133 -9.67 -5.95 -11.99
CA LEU A 133 -8.81 -7.08 -11.66
C LEU A 133 -8.39 -7.79 -12.94
N LEU A 134 -7.09 -7.95 -13.14
CA LEU A 134 -6.51 -8.70 -14.26
C LEU A 134 -6.31 -10.16 -13.87
N LYS A 135 -5.62 -10.40 -12.74
CA LYS A 135 -5.37 -11.74 -12.20
C LYS A 135 -5.02 -11.69 -10.71
N ALA A 136 -5.15 -12.84 -10.06
CA ALA A 136 -4.65 -13.08 -8.72
C ALA A 136 -3.84 -14.38 -8.74
N ASP A 137 -2.52 -14.26 -8.63
CA ASP A 137 -1.59 -15.38 -8.65
C ASP A 137 -1.21 -15.76 -7.21
N LYS A 138 -1.29 -17.05 -6.90
CA LYS A 138 -0.86 -17.62 -5.63
C LYS A 138 0.38 -18.48 -5.85
N LYS A 139 1.43 -18.21 -5.08
CA LYS A 139 2.68 -18.97 -5.12
C LYS A 139 2.97 -19.54 -3.74
N VAL A 140 3.03 -20.85 -3.65
CA VAL A 140 3.49 -21.54 -2.42
C VAL A 140 5.01 -21.59 -2.43
N ILE A 141 5.62 -21.02 -1.40
CA ILE A 141 7.06 -21.03 -1.20
C ILE A 141 7.34 -21.94 0.00
N SER A 142 8.04 -23.04 -0.26
CA SER A 142 8.56 -23.91 0.82
C SER A 142 9.86 -23.29 1.34
N ILE A 143 9.86 -22.89 2.60
CA ILE A 143 11.06 -22.44 3.31
C ILE A 143 11.58 -23.64 4.08
N PRO A 144 12.69 -24.28 3.62
CA PRO A 144 13.27 -25.39 4.34
C PRO A 144 13.73 -24.94 5.72
N SER A 145 13.70 -25.84 6.69
CA SER A 145 14.33 -25.59 7.98
C SER A 145 15.77 -25.17 7.76
N SER A 146 16.21 -24.08 8.38
CA SER A 146 17.60 -23.63 8.29
C SER A 146 18.47 -24.53 9.16
N THR A 147 18.80 -25.71 8.63
CA THR A 147 19.73 -26.62 9.30
C THR A 147 21.14 -26.15 9.03
N TYR A 148 21.68 -25.28 9.85
CA TYR A 148 23.11 -25.12 9.94
C TYR A 148 23.67 -26.24 10.78
N ILE A 149 24.06 -27.34 10.16
CA ILE A 149 24.86 -28.37 10.80
C ILE A 149 26.29 -27.83 10.83
N ALA A 150 26.68 -27.23 11.95
CA ALA A 150 28.07 -26.87 12.17
C ALA A 150 28.93 -28.11 12.07
N PRO A 151 29.99 -28.15 11.23
CA PRO A 151 30.78 -29.33 11.06
C PRO A 151 31.61 -29.64 12.31
N PHE A 152 31.53 -30.88 12.77
CA PHE A 152 32.51 -31.67 13.52
C PHE A 152 32.68 -31.61 15.05
N PRO A 153 32.64 -30.53 15.84
CA PRO A 153 32.94 -30.68 17.27
C PRO A 153 31.85 -31.39 18.08
N TYR A 154 30.61 -31.37 17.58
CA TYR A 154 29.43 -31.86 18.34
C TYR A 154 29.23 -33.38 18.31
N TYR A 155 29.85 -34.07 17.36
CA TYR A 155 29.72 -35.56 17.27
C TYR A 155 30.51 -36.34 18.32
N TYR A 156 31.43 -35.69 19.02
CA TYR A 156 32.25 -36.33 20.05
C TYR A 156 31.59 -36.43 21.43
N SER A 157 30.44 -35.81 21.63
CA SER A 157 29.68 -35.93 22.86
C SER A 157 28.19 -36.15 22.57
N PHE A 158 27.57 -37.05 23.33
CA PHE A 158 26.13 -37.32 23.23
C PHE A 158 25.28 -36.08 23.43
N TYR A 159 25.58 -35.27 24.45
CA TYR A 159 24.85 -34.05 24.74
C TYR A 159 25.08 -32.96 23.71
N GLY A 160 26.27 -32.84 23.14
CA GLY A 160 26.59 -31.91 22.06
C GLY A 160 25.83 -32.27 20.79
N TYR A 161 25.78 -33.57 20.43
CA TYR A 161 24.98 -34.05 19.31
C TYR A 161 23.48 -33.78 19.51
N LEU A 162 22.94 -34.14 20.68
CA LEU A 162 21.53 -33.98 21.00
C LEU A 162 21.13 -32.48 20.95
N GLY A 163 21.95 -31.60 21.51
CA GLY A 163 21.73 -30.15 21.48
C GLY A 163 21.77 -29.58 20.06
N ALA A 164 22.56 -30.14 19.15
CA ALA A 164 22.63 -29.71 17.77
C ALA A 164 21.47 -30.21 16.90
N VAL A 165 21.01 -31.47 17.12
CA VAL A 165 19.97 -32.07 16.28
C VAL A 165 18.55 -31.86 16.78
N TYR A 166 18.37 -31.66 18.09
CA TYR A 166 17.05 -31.54 18.70
C TYR A 166 16.29 -30.30 18.20
N PRO A 167 16.91 -29.12 18.09
CA PRO A 167 16.23 -27.94 17.49
C PRO A 167 15.82 -28.17 16.05
N VAL A 168 16.61 -28.91 15.27
CA VAL A 168 16.32 -29.22 13.85
C VAL A 168 15.11 -30.13 13.70
N MET A 169 14.90 -31.06 14.63
CA MET A 169 13.72 -31.94 14.62
C MET A 169 12.42 -31.18 14.94
N TYR A 170 12.51 -30.05 15.62
CA TYR A 170 11.34 -29.22 16.01
C TYR A 170 11.16 -27.96 15.17
N ASP A 171 12.03 -27.70 14.16
CA ASP A 171 11.82 -26.67 13.15
C ASP A 171 11.64 -27.32 11.76
N PRO A 172 10.45 -27.85 11.47
CA PRO A 172 10.20 -28.62 10.25
C PRO A 172 10.22 -27.76 8.98
N GLY A 173 10.61 -26.48 9.08
CA GLY A 173 10.37 -25.51 8.02
C GLY A 173 8.89 -25.15 7.93
N TYR A 174 8.54 -24.22 7.06
CA TYR A 174 7.16 -23.82 6.83
C TYR A 174 6.91 -23.50 5.37
N GLN A 175 5.65 -23.63 4.97
CA GLN A 175 5.18 -23.18 3.67
C GLN A 175 4.55 -21.80 3.84
N ARG A 176 4.92 -20.87 2.95
CA ARG A 176 4.32 -19.57 2.86
C ARG A 176 3.60 -19.43 1.52
N GLU A 177 2.36 -19.02 1.57
CA GLU A 177 1.61 -18.64 0.38
C GLU A 177 1.80 -17.14 0.14
N ASP A 178 2.41 -16.79 -0.99
CA ASP A 178 2.50 -15.41 -1.46
C ASP A 178 1.43 -15.19 -2.53
N THR A 179 0.61 -14.17 -2.34
CA THR A 179 -0.44 -13.78 -3.29
C THR A 179 -0.03 -12.49 -3.99
N THR A 180 -0.09 -12.48 -5.32
CA THR A 180 0.07 -11.26 -6.12
C THR A 180 -1.25 -10.98 -6.82
N VAL A 181 -1.81 -9.79 -6.58
CA VAL A 181 -3.02 -9.30 -7.23
C VAL A 181 -2.64 -8.23 -8.24
N SER A 182 -2.88 -8.49 -9.52
CA SER A 182 -2.62 -7.57 -10.62
C SER A 182 -3.89 -6.86 -11.03
N VAL A 183 -3.83 -5.53 -11.14
CA VAL A 183 -4.94 -4.68 -11.58
C VAL A 183 -4.50 -3.87 -12.78
N GLU A 184 -5.33 -3.87 -13.81
CA GLU A 184 -5.20 -3.03 -15.00
C GLU A 184 -6.04 -1.76 -14.83
N THR A 185 -5.46 -0.63 -15.19
CA THR A 185 -6.17 0.65 -15.29
C THR A 185 -5.97 1.22 -16.68
N ASN A 186 -7.05 1.54 -17.36
CA ASN A 186 -7.07 2.12 -18.70
C ASN A 186 -7.74 3.49 -18.67
N VAL A 187 -7.26 4.40 -19.51
CA VAL A 187 -7.88 5.71 -19.77
C VAL A 187 -8.28 5.78 -21.23
N TYR A 188 -9.52 6.11 -21.49
CA TYR A 188 -10.09 6.26 -22.83
C TYR A 188 -10.58 7.70 -23.02
N ALA A 189 -10.23 8.33 -24.14
CA ALA A 189 -10.86 9.55 -24.62
C ALA A 189 -12.24 9.22 -25.22
N THR A 190 -13.25 10.05 -24.97
CA THR A 190 -14.63 9.85 -25.39
C THR A 190 -14.99 10.59 -26.66
N SER A 191 -14.02 11.23 -27.31
CA SER A 191 -14.21 12.00 -28.54
C SER A 191 -14.73 11.18 -29.72
N LYS A 192 -14.55 9.87 -29.69
CA LYS A 192 -15.09 8.91 -30.67
C LYS A 192 -16.14 8.01 -30.00
N PRO A 193 -17.11 7.47 -30.77
CA PRO A 193 -18.16 6.61 -30.24
C PRO A 193 -17.65 5.39 -29.47
N ASP A 194 -16.54 4.77 -29.93
CA ASP A 194 -15.95 3.60 -29.33
C ASP A 194 -14.82 3.92 -28.33
N GLY A 195 -14.50 5.22 -28.18
CA GLY A 195 -13.37 5.68 -27.37
C GLY A 195 -12.02 5.43 -28.04
N ASP A 196 -10.99 6.14 -27.63
CA ASP A 196 -9.59 5.88 -28.01
C ASP A 196 -8.78 5.60 -26.75
N LEU A 197 -7.97 4.54 -26.74
CA LEU A 197 -7.06 4.26 -25.63
C LEU A 197 -5.99 5.37 -25.56
N VAL A 198 -5.97 6.04 -24.44
CA VAL A 198 -5.05 7.15 -24.12
C VAL A 198 -3.88 6.64 -23.29
N TRP A 199 -4.18 5.89 -22.25
CA TRP A 199 -3.18 5.40 -21.32
C TRP A 199 -3.60 4.04 -20.76
N THR A 200 -2.62 3.19 -20.50
CA THR A 200 -2.82 1.92 -19.81
C THR A 200 -1.72 1.70 -18.79
N GLY A 201 -2.05 1.06 -17.68
CA GLY A 201 -1.10 0.70 -16.66
C GLY A 201 -1.51 -0.55 -15.91
N VAL A 202 -0.52 -1.36 -15.53
CA VAL A 202 -0.69 -2.54 -14.69
C VAL A 202 0.05 -2.32 -13.39
N SER A 203 -0.64 -2.61 -12.29
CA SER A 203 -0.06 -2.55 -10.94
C SER A 203 -0.24 -3.86 -10.22
N ASP A 204 0.75 -4.23 -9.40
CA ASP A 204 0.73 -5.41 -8.54
C ASP A 204 0.64 -5.03 -7.07
N SER A 205 -0.19 -5.78 -6.34
CA SER A 205 -0.29 -5.76 -4.89
C SER A 205 0.24 -7.08 -4.34
N PHE A 206 1.21 -7.02 -3.44
CA PHE A 206 1.81 -8.21 -2.83
C PHE A 206 1.18 -8.49 -1.46
N ASN A 207 0.68 -9.72 -1.29
CA ASN A 207 0.06 -10.21 -0.06
C ASN A 207 -0.99 -9.24 0.51
N PRO A 208 -1.96 -8.76 -0.31
CA PRO A 208 -2.96 -7.84 0.18
C PRO A 208 -3.88 -8.53 1.19
N LYS A 209 -4.13 -7.87 2.33
CA LYS A 209 -4.99 -8.40 3.39
C LYS A 209 -6.49 -8.40 3.02
N SER A 210 -6.88 -7.60 2.02
CA SER A 210 -8.25 -7.49 1.54
C SER A 210 -8.32 -6.79 0.18
N VAL A 211 -9.46 -6.89 -0.50
CA VAL A 211 -9.75 -6.15 -1.76
C VAL A 211 -9.64 -4.64 -1.53
N LYS A 212 -10.13 -4.15 -0.37
CA LYS A 212 -9.97 -2.74 0.00
C LYS A 212 -8.51 -2.30 0.03
N LYS A 213 -7.59 -3.13 0.54
CA LYS A 213 -6.16 -2.81 0.55
C LYS A 213 -5.54 -2.75 -0.85
N VAL A 214 -6.06 -3.53 -1.80
CA VAL A 214 -5.69 -3.40 -3.21
C VAL A 214 -6.16 -2.04 -3.74
N ALA A 215 -7.43 -1.68 -3.53
CA ALA A 215 -8.01 -0.40 -3.93
C ALA A 215 -7.24 0.80 -3.35
N ASP A 216 -7.03 0.84 -2.02
CA ASP A 216 -6.24 1.88 -1.32
C ASP A 216 -4.83 2.05 -1.91
N GLY A 217 -4.26 0.96 -2.40
CA GLY A 217 -2.94 0.98 -3.03
C GLY A 217 -2.97 1.56 -4.44
N LEU A 218 -3.97 1.20 -5.26
CA LEU A 218 -4.17 1.73 -6.61
C LEU A 218 -4.31 3.25 -6.60
N VAL A 219 -5.15 3.76 -5.74
CA VAL A 219 -5.40 5.21 -5.56
C VAL A 219 -4.10 5.99 -5.28
N LYS A 220 -3.09 5.33 -4.70
CA LYS A 220 -1.79 5.96 -4.43
C LYS A 220 -0.81 5.90 -5.60
N VAL A 221 -0.80 4.78 -6.35
CA VAL A 221 0.24 4.55 -7.37
C VAL A 221 -0.18 4.97 -8.77
N VAL A 222 -1.46 4.79 -9.14
CA VAL A 222 -1.96 5.07 -10.49
C VAL A 222 -1.90 6.56 -10.83
N PRO A 223 -2.46 7.50 -10.04
CA PRO A 223 -2.40 8.92 -10.36
C PRO A 223 -0.96 9.46 -10.43
N LYS A 224 -0.08 8.97 -9.54
CA LYS A 224 1.35 9.34 -9.58
C LYS A 224 2.03 8.88 -10.87
N GLN A 225 1.68 7.69 -11.37
CA GLN A 225 2.22 7.21 -12.64
C GLN A 225 1.66 8.01 -13.81
N MET A 226 0.36 8.34 -13.81
CA MET A 226 -0.24 9.20 -14.83
C MET A 226 0.43 10.58 -14.89
N GLU A 227 0.78 11.17 -13.73
CA GLU A 227 1.57 12.42 -13.68
C GLU A 227 2.98 12.24 -14.28
N LYS A 228 3.65 11.15 -13.93
CA LYS A 228 4.99 10.84 -14.43
C LYS A 228 5.01 10.62 -15.95
N ASP A 229 3.97 10.00 -16.48
CA ASP A 229 3.82 9.73 -17.91
C ASP A 229 3.34 10.98 -18.69
N GLY A 230 2.93 12.05 -17.99
CA GLY A 230 2.50 13.31 -18.60
C GLY A 230 1.03 13.34 -18.99
N LEU A 231 0.19 12.44 -18.44
CA LEU A 231 -1.25 12.43 -18.64
C LEU A 231 -1.97 13.40 -17.68
N LEU A 232 -1.46 13.55 -16.47
CA LEU A 232 -1.96 14.51 -15.48
C LEU A 232 -0.93 15.60 -15.20
N PRO A 233 -1.34 16.86 -14.97
CA PRO A 233 -0.45 17.88 -14.47
C PRO A 233 0.06 17.54 -13.06
N LYS A 234 1.27 18.01 -12.74
CA LYS A 234 1.84 17.80 -11.40
C LYS A 234 0.92 18.42 -10.34
N ASN A 235 0.74 17.69 -9.24
CA ASN A 235 -0.02 18.20 -8.12
C ASN A 235 0.80 19.26 -7.38
N SER A 236 0.34 20.51 -7.40
CA SER A 236 1.00 21.65 -6.71
C SER A 236 0.97 21.53 -5.18
N SER A 237 0.27 20.54 -4.62
CA SER A 237 0.06 20.39 -3.17
C SER A 237 1.08 19.46 -2.48
N SER A 238 2.16 19.03 -3.16
CA SER A 238 3.20 18.16 -2.57
C SER A 238 4.52 18.91 -2.36
N ASN A 239 4.46 20.02 -1.62
CA ASN A 239 5.61 20.66 -1.01
C ASN A 239 5.48 20.58 0.52
#